data_69537a551b30d8f9298280455a438f59
#
_entry.id   69537a551b30d8f9298280455a438f59
#
_cell.length_a   1.000
_cell.length_b   1.000
_cell.length_c   1.000
_cell.angle_alpha   90.00
_cell.angle_beta   90.00
_cell.angle_gamma   90.00
#
_symmetry.space_group_name_H-M   'P 1'
#
loop_
_entity.id
_entity.type
_entity.pdbx_description
1 polymer ?
#
loop_
_entity_poly.entity_id
_entity_poly.type
_entity_poly.pdbx_seq_one_letter_code
_entity_poly.pdbx_strand_id
1 'polypeptide(L)'
;MQSKQDARRARGIVTSALVIGMTAVLCLIVLPAYAQSIDEAIVKVFAVYNRPDYYNPWQMQGAQLRTGSGCIIAGNRVLTSATVVADQIYVQVRRADQATTHLALVRSVAHESDLAILEVIDKEFFAGVVPLQIGDLPSLRDRVVVYGFPAGGEELAITEAVVSRIEHQFYEHSQEYLLACQLDAAIDPGSYGGPVIRNGEIVGVAIQAGRGESIGAMVPAPLIERFLSDIEDGTYDGMPGIGIVWQRMENPDLRARFKMSEELTGILINKVLPGSPAEDLLQPGDVILALDDTNIENDGSIEFRPGGRTSFSHLVQGKFIGDVVQLHILRDGQPSDVEIQFTKTLAGFLLVPNEQFDVVPRYAIVGGLVFEPLTLNLLQLWG
;
A
#
# COMPACT_ATOMS: atom_id res chain seq x y z
N MET A 1 -37.99 -42.87 -63.30
CA MET A 1 -36.94 -43.00 -62.25
C MET A 1 -36.22 -41.68 -61.91
N GLN A 2 -36.25 -40.70 -62.83
CA GLN A 2 -35.57 -39.38 -62.62
C GLN A 2 -36.29 -38.45 -61.61
N SER A 3 -37.60 -38.45 -61.56
CA SER A 3 -38.40 -37.54 -60.72
C SER A 3 -38.24 -37.77 -59.19
N LYS A 4 -37.84 -38.97 -58.74
CA LYS A 4 -37.61 -39.26 -57.31
C LYS A 4 -36.20 -38.87 -56.84
N GLN A 5 -35.26 -38.68 -57.75
CA GLN A 5 -33.88 -38.21 -57.37
C GLN A 5 -33.85 -36.70 -57.19
N ASP A 6 -34.61 -35.94 -57.97
CA ASP A 6 -34.66 -34.48 -57.88
C ASP A 6 -35.36 -34.00 -56.61
N ALA A 7 -36.42 -34.73 -56.16
CA ALA A 7 -37.07 -34.42 -54.86
C ALA A 7 -36.23 -34.70 -53.66
N ARG A 8 -35.26 -35.64 -53.70
CA ARG A 8 -34.32 -35.91 -52.61
C ARG A 8 -33.20 -34.89 -52.59
N ARG A 9 -32.75 -34.37 -53.75
CA ARG A 9 -31.74 -33.28 -53.82
C ARG A 9 -32.27 -31.95 -53.25
N ALA A 10 -33.53 -31.60 -53.63
CA ALA A 10 -34.16 -30.38 -53.13
C ALA A 10 -34.39 -30.38 -51.64
N ARG A 11 -34.72 -31.52 -50.99
CA ARG A 11 -34.86 -31.65 -49.54
C ARG A 11 -33.51 -31.58 -48.79
N GLY A 12 -32.43 -32.09 -49.37
CA GLY A 12 -31.09 -32.00 -48.79
C GLY A 12 -30.53 -30.58 -48.75
N ILE A 13 -30.83 -29.79 -49.79
CA ILE A 13 -30.35 -28.39 -49.89
C ILE A 13 -31.11 -27.48 -48.92
N VAL A 14 -32.42 -27.67 -48.75
CA VAL A 14 -33.25 -26.87 -47.83
C VAL A 14 -32.90 -27.14 -46.36
N THR A 15 -32.61 -28.40 -45.98
CA THR A 15 -32.17 -28.75 -44.61
C THR A 15 -30.76 -28.23 -44.30
N SER A 16 -29.84 -28.26 -45.26
CA SER A 16 -28.50 -27.73 -45.08
C SER A 16 -28.50 -26.19 -44.97
N ALA A 17 -29.31 -25.49 -45.71
CA ALA A 17 -29.45 -24.04 -45.63
C ALA A 17 -30.10 -23.59 -44.31
N LEU A 18 -31.05 -24.37 -43.76
CA LEU A 18 -31.70 -24.05 -42.48
C LEU A 18 -30.75 -24.25 -41.28
N VAL A 19 -29.89 -25.27 -41.33
CA VAL A 19 -28.89 -25.53 -40.26
C VAL A 19 -27.76 -24.49 -40.29
N ILE A 20 -27.32 -24.05 -41.49
CA ILE A 20 -26.31 -22.99 -41.59
C ILE A 20 -26.89 -21.63 -41.20
N GLY A 21 -28.16 -21.37 -41.47
CA GLY A 21 -28.86 -20.16 -41.03
C GLY A 21 -29.02 -20.09 -39.49
N MET A 22 -29.33 -21.21 -38.82
CA MET A 22 -29.44 -21.26 -37.36
C MET A 22 -28.10 -21.19 -36.66
N THR A 23 -27.01 -21.74 -37.21
CA THR A 23 -25.66 -21.59 -36.63
C THR A 23 -25.10 -20.18 -36.82
N ALA A 24 -25.42 -19.48 -37.93
CA ALA A 24 -25.01 -18.10 -38.14
C ALA A 24 -25.73 -17.09 -37.21
N VAL A 25 -27.01 -17.38 -36.86
CA VAL A 25 -27.77 -16.52 -35.91
C VAL A 25 -27.38 -16.77 -34.47
N LEU A 26 -26.84 -17.97 -34.11
CA LEU A 26 -26.38 -18.25 -32.73
C LEU A 26 -25.00 -17.70 -32.45
N CYS A 27 -24.20 -17.31 -33.45
CA CYS A 27 -22.90 -16.68 -33.28
C CYS A 27 -22.93 -15.13 -33.17
N LEU A 28 -24.11 -14.50 -33.26
CA LEU A 28 -24.26 -13.04 -33.26
C LEU A 28 -24.87 -12.45 -31.97
N ILE A 29 -25.06 -13.27 -30.92
CA ILE A 29 -25.29 -12.76 -29.58
C ILE A 29 -23.98 -12.90 -28.80
N VAL A 30 -22.89 -12.38 -29.33
CA VAL A 30 -21.84 -11.80 -28.51
C VAL A 30 -22.43 -10.47 -28.05
N LEU A 31 -23.07 -10.48 -26.87
CA LEU A 31 -23.31 -9.25 -26.12
C LEU A 31 -21.99 -8.49 -26.15
N PRO A 32 -21.97 -7.20 -26.54
CA PRO A 32 -20.78 -6.42 -26.30
C PRO A 32 -20.53 -6.55 -24.81
N ALA A 33 -19.41 -7.17 -24.42
CA ALA A 33 -18.86 -6.91 -23.12
C ALA A 33 -18.77 -5.39 -23.08
N TYR A 34 -19.65 -4.75 -22.34
CA TYR A 34 -19.50 -3.35 -21.99
C TYR A 34 -18.10 -3.28 -21.38
N ALA A 35 -17.15 -2.77 -22.13
CA ALA A 35 -15.92 -2.28 -21.57
C ALA A 35 -16.35 -1.12 -20.66
N GLN A 36 -16.68 -1.47 -19.42
CA GLN A 36 -17.09 -0.49 -18.44
C GLN A 36 -15.92 0.46 -18.25
N SER A 37 -16.20 1.74 -18.34
CA SER A 37 -15.17 2.76 -18.21
C SER A 37 -14.59 2.68 -16.80
N ILE A 38 -13.27 2.61 -16.68
CA ILE A 38 -12.55 2.70 -15.40
C ILE A 38 -13.03 3.94 -14.64
N ASP A 39 -13.36 5.01 -15.36
CA ASP A 39 -13.77 6.31 -14.83
C ASP A 39 -14.97 6.21 -13.88
N GLU A 40 -15.91 5.29 -14.11
CA GLU A 40 -17.09 5.09 -13.26
C GLU A 40 -16.71 4.57 -11.86
N ALA A 41 -15.57 3.92 -11.72
CA ALA A 41 -15.05 3.42 -10.46
C ALA A 41 -14.14 4.44 -9.75
N ILE A 42 -13.82 5.58 -10.38
CA ILE A 42 -12.99 6.61 -9.77
C ILE A 42 -13.83 7.54 -8.91
N VAL A 43 -13.29 7.88 -7.75
CA VAL A 43 -14.00 8.61 -6.69
C VAL A 43 -13.19 9.83 -6.27
N LYS A 44 -13.85 10.99 -6.21
CA LYS A 44 -13.31 12.18 -5.53
C LYS A 44 -13.64 12.09 -4.05
N VAL A 45 -12.64 12.28 -3.19
CA VAL A 45 -12.78 12.25 -1.73
C VAL A 45 -12.68 13.68 -1.19
N PHE A 46 -13.62 14.06 -0.32
CA PHE A 46 -13.66 15.33 0.40
C PHE A 46 -13.55 15.02 1.88
N ALA A 47 -12.49 15.45 2.54
CA ALA A 47 -12.29 15.24 3.95
C ALA A 47 -12.21 16.59 4.68
N VAL A 48 -13.05 16.80 5.66
CA VAL A 48 -12.86 17.86 6.65
C VAL A 48 -12.06 17.26 7.80
N TYR A 49 -10.91 17.83 8.07
CA TYR A 49 -10.01 17.37 9.13
C TYR A 49 -9.76 18.47 10.15
N ASN A 50 -9.43 18.08 11.37
CA ASN A 50 -9.11 19.00 12.46
C ASN A 50 -8.00 18.40 13.31
N ARG A 51 -6.77 18.91 13.15
CA ARG A 51 -5.61 18.42 13.87
C ARG A 51 -5.58 18.92 15.32
N PRO A 52 -5.10 18.10 16.26
CA PRO A 52 -4.78 18.56 17.59
C PRO A 52 -3.67 19.63 17.57
N ASP A 53 -3.76 20.57 18.50
CA ASP A 53 -2.68 21.52 18.77
C ASP A 53 -1.77 20.94 19.89
N TYR A 54 -0.62 20.40 19.50
CA TYR A 54 0.33 19.82 20.48
C TYR A 54 1.04 20.86 21.35
N TYR A 55 0.93 22.16 21.01
CA TYR A 55 1.41 23.22 21.90
C TYR A 55 0.39 23.57 22.99
N ASN A 56 -0.90 23.45 22.66
CA ASN A 56 -2.02 23.64 23.59
C ASN A 56 -2.92 22.38 23.52
N PRO A 57 -2.53 21.27 24.18
CA PRO A 57 -3.09 19.94 23.92
C PRO A 57 -4.59 19.78 24.23
N TRP A 58 -5.20 20.78 24.86
CA TRP A 58 -6.66 20.87 25.05
C TRP A 58 -7.40 21.54 23.88
N GLN A 59 -6.70 21.97 22.83
CA GLN A 59 -7.25 22.68 21.70
C GLN A 59 -7.06 21.90 20.38
N MET A 60 -7.87 22.27 19.40
CA MET A 60 -7.73 21.84 18.02
C MET A 60 -7.35 23.05 17.17
N GLN A 61 -6.62 22.81 16.06
CA GLN A 61 -6.13 23.89 15.17
C GLN A 61 -7.23 24.54 14.32
N GLY A 62 -8.43 23.95 14.29
CA GLY A 62 -9.56 24.38 13.48
C GLY A 62 -9.78 23.50 12.24
N ALA A 63 -11.06 23.37 11.88
CA ALA A 63 -11.45 22.52 10.75
C ALA A 63 -10.96 23.07 9.41
N GLN A 64 -10.38 22.21 8.59
CA GLN A 64 -9.89 22.51 7.24
C GLN A 64 -10.40 21.47 6.25
N LEU A 65 -10.48 21.85 4.97
CA LEU A 65 -10.89 20.96 3.89
C LEU A 65 -9.66 20.43 3.15
N ARG A 66 -9.66 19.13 2.90
CA ARG A 66 -8.72 18.45 2.02
C ARG A 66 -9.51 17.68 0.96
N THR A 67 -8.99 17.63 -0.24
CA THR A 67 -9.51 16.79 -1.31
C THR A 67 -8.48 15.77 -1.74
N GLY A 68 -8.94 14.62 -2.17
CA GLY A 68 -8.12 13.56 -2.72
C GLY A 68 -8.93 12.70 -3.69
N SER A 69 -8.37 11.60 -4.05
CA SER A 69 -8.95 10.64 -4.98
C SER A 69 -9.04 9.26 -4.36
N GLY A 70 -9.81 8.37 -4.97
CA GLY A 70 -9.93 6.98 -4.58
C GLY A 70 -10.54 6.17 -5.70
N CYS A 71 -10.73 4.89 -5.45
CA CYS A 71 -11.41 4.01 -6.39
C CYS A 71 -12.27 2.96 -5.69
N ILE A 72 -13.31 2.52 -6.39
CA ILE A 72 -14.21 1.46 -5.92
C ILE A 72 -13.53 0.11 -6.17
N ILE A 73 -13.40 -0.67 -5.10
CA ILE A 73 -12.87 -2.03 -5.10
C ILE A 73 -13.93 -3.05 -4.64
N ALA A 74 -13.61 -4.33 -4.72
CA ALA A 74 -14.50 -5.40 -4.28
C ALA A 74 -15.01 -5.20 -2.85
N GLY A 75 -16.25 -5.67 -2.58
CA GLY A 75 -16.88 -5.57 -1.26
C GLY A 75 -17.56 -4.23 -0.97
N ASN A 76 -17.89 -3.43 -2.00
CA ASN A 76 -18.51 -2.11 -1.84
C ASN A 76 -17.67 -1.20 -0.94
N ARG A 77 -16.39 -1.11 -1.23
CA ARG A 77 -15.41 -0.31 -0.52
C ARG A 77 -14.75 0.70 -1.45
N VAL A 78 -14.33 1.83 -0.90
CA VAL A 78 -13.50 2.80 -1.61
C VAL A 78 -12.10 2.75 -1.02
N LEU A 79 -11.10 2.44 -1.86
CA LEU A 79 -9.69 2.51 -1.54
C LEU A 79 -9.18 3.93 -1.79
N THR A 80 -8.44 4.48 -0.84
CA THR A 80 -7.81 5.81 -0.93
C THR A 80 -6.52 5.85 -0.11
N SER A 81 -5.85 7.02 -0.04
CA SER A 81 -4.67 7.24 0.79
C SER A 81 -5.06 7.66 2.23
N ALA A 82 -4.30 7.20 3.23
CA ALA A 82 -4.44 7.64 4.61
C ALA A 82 -4.19 9.15 4.75
N THR A 83 -3.24 9.69 3.99
CA THR A 83 -2.97 11.14 3.92
C THR A 83 -4.25 11.94 3.66
N VAL A 84 -5.15 11.45 2.81
CA VAL A 84 -6.39 12.16 2.45
C VAL A 84 -7.35 12.23 3.62
N VAL A 85 -7.40 11.20 4.47
CA VAL A 85 -8.40 11.05 5.53
C VAL A 85 -7.85 11.20 6.95
N ALA A 86 -6.55 11.41 7.12
CA ALA A 86 -5.94 11.60 8.44
C ALA A 86 -6.56 12.78 9.20
N ASP A 87 -6.82 12.60 10.50
CA ASP A 87 -7.43 13.56 11.42
C ASP A 87 -8.83 14.04 10.98
N GLN A 88 -9.53 13.23 10.20
CA GLN A 88 -10.84 13.57 9.65
C GLN A 88 -11.91 13.64 10.75
N ILE A 89 -12.83 14.57 10.58
CA ILE A 89 -14.06 14.69 11.35
C ILE A 89 -15.32 14.46 10.49
N TYR A 90 -15.14 14.51 9.16
CA TYR A 90 -16.22 14.33 8.20
C TYR A 90 -15.65 13.97 6.82
N VAL A 91 -16.18 12.93 6.17
CA VAL A 91 -15.77 12.50 4.84
C VAL A 91 -16.98 12.36 3.91
N GLN A 92 -16.88 12.91 2.73
CA GLN A 92 -17.80 12.67 1.63
C GLN A 92 -17.04 12.15 0.41
N VAL A 93 -17.77 11.41 -0.43
CA VAL A 93 -17.25 10.89 -1.70
C VAL A 93 -18.21 11.21 -2.83
N ARG A 94 -17.65 11.34 -4.04
CA ARG A 94 -18.41 11.57 -5.26
C ARG A 94 -17.76 10.76 -6.40
N ARG A 95 -18.55 10.01 -7.14
CA ARG A 95 -18.06 9.32 -8.32
C ARG A 95 -17.74 10.32 -9.44
N ALA A 96 -16.80 9.95 -10.32
CA ALA A 96 -16.39 10.81 -11.44
C ALA A 96 -17.55 11.14 -12.41
N ASP A 97 -18.45 10.19 -12.61
CA ASP A 97 -19.61 10.29 -13.50
C ASP A 97 -20.83 10.99 -12.88
N GLN A 98 -20.76 11.41 -11.61
CA GLN A 98 -21.90 11.96 -10.86
C GLN A 98 -21.61 13.32 -10.26
N ALA A 99 -22.67 14.09 -10.01
CA ALA A 99 -22.59 15.36 -9.29
C ALA A 99 -22.92 15.22 -7.78
N THR A 100 -23.58 14.13 -7.38
CA THR A 100 -24.03 13.92 -6.01
C THR A 100 -22.90 13.44 -5.12
N THR A 101 -22.77 14.05 -3.94
CA THR A 101 -21.86 13.60 -2.89
C THR A 101 -22.57 12.68 -1.90
N HIS A 102 -21.87 11.67 -1.42
CA HIS A 102 -22.39 10.71 -0.43
C HIS A 102 -21.52 10.70 0.82
N LEU A 103 -22.14 10.52 1.98
CA LEU A 103 -21.41 10.40 3.24
C LEU A 103 -20.64 9.07 3.28
N ALA A 104 -19.38 9.15 3.70
CA ALA A 104 -18.52 8.00 3.89
C ALA A 104 -17.93 7.97 5.30
N LEU A 105 -17.65 6.77 5.79
CA LEU A 105 -16.96 6.52 7.04
C LEU A 105 -15.60 5.90 6.75
N VAL A 106 -14.57 6.33 7.46
CA VAL A 106 -13.27 5.66 7.44
C VAL A 106 -13.41 4.34 8.20
N ARG A 107 -13.25 3.22 7.51
CA ARG A 107 -13.42 1.88 8.07
C ARG A 107 -12.13 1.33 8.64
N SER A 108 -11.03 1.50 7.90
CA SER A 108 -9.69 1.07 8.28
C SER A 108 -8.67 2.03 7.71
N VAL A 109 -7.61 2.29 8.46
CA VAL A 109 -6.48 3.14 8.06
C VAL A 109 -5.18 2.45 8.39
N ALA A 110 -4.28 2.38 7.43
CA ALA A 110 -2.91 1.95 7.56
C ALA A 110 -2.00 3.17 7.32
N HIS A 111 -1.73 3.94 8.37
CA HIS A 111 -0.89 5.14 8.26
C HIS A 111 0.52 4.81 7.77
N GLU A 112 1.08 3.66 8.16
CA GLU A 112 2.42 3.23 7.76
C GLU A 112 2.55 3.12 6.23
N SER A 113 1.56 2.50 5.57
CA SER A 113 1.55 2.30 4.12
C SER A 113 0.76 3.35 3.34
N ASP A 114 0.27 4.38 4.02
CA ASP A 114 -0.55 5.45 3.43
C ASP A 114 -1.78 4.92 2.66
N LEU A 115 -2.51 3.98 3.24
CA LEU A 115 -3.72 3.38 2.67
C LEU A 115 -4.92 3.53 3.61
N ALA A 116 -6.11 3.69 3.05
CA ALA A 116 -7.36 3.73 3.81
C ALA A 116 -8.52 3.12 3.03
N ILE A 117 -9.47 2.55 3.77
CA ILE A 117 -10.75 2.05 3.25
C ILE A 117 -11.89 2.91 3.78
N LEU A 118 -12.73 3.36 2.84
CA LEU A 118 -13.97 4.05 3.16
C LEU A 118 -15.18 3.14 2.91
N GLU A 119 -16.13 3.21 3.81
CA GLU A 119 -17.45 2.64 3.66
C GLU A 119 -18.45 3.77 3.35
N VAL A 120 -19.14 3.68 2.20
CA VAL A 120 -20.19 4.62 1.84
C VAL A 120 -21.50 4.14 2.43
N ILE A 121 -22.21 5.02 3.17
CA ILE A 121 -23.44 4.68 3.87
C ILE A 121 -24.54 4.33 2.87
N ASP A 122 -24.67 5.12 1.82
CA ASP A 122 -25.63 4.89 0.75
C ASP A 122 -25.12 3.79 -0.21
N LYS A 123 -25.77 2.63 -0.18
CA LYS A 123 -25.37 1.50 -1.02
C LYS A 123 -25.69 1.70 -2.51
N GLU A 124 -26.59 2.63 -2.86
CA GLU A 124 -26.87 2.99 -4.25
C GLU A 124 -25.65 3.63 -4.93
N PHE A 125 -24.71 4.18 -4.15
CA PHE A 125 -23.44 4.68 -4.62
C PHE A 125 -22.68 3.68 -5.49
N PHE A 126 -22.78 2.39 -5.21
CA PHE A 126 -22.08 1.32 -5.93
C PHE A 126 -22.89 0.72 -7.09
N ALA A 127 -24.16 1.16 -7.28
CA ALA A 127 -25.03 0.59 -8.29
C ALA A 127 -24.46 0.81 -9.72
N GLY A 128 -24.41 -0.26 -10.48
CA GLY A 128 -23.95 -0.25 -11.88
C GLY A 128 -22.43 -0.16 -12.07
N VAL A 129 -21.63 -0.05 -11.01
CA VAL A 129 -20.16 0.01 -11.11
C VAL A 129 -19.56 -1.39 -11.01
N VAL A 130 -18.63 -1.71 -11.90
CA VAL A 130 -17.74 -2.88 -11.73
C VAL A 130 -16.55 -2.45 -10.90
N PRO A 131 -16.33 -3.07 -9.72
CA PRO A 131 -15.18 -2.76 -8.89
C PRO A 131 -13.86 -3.09 -9.61
N LEU A 132 -12.86 -2.23 -9.43
CA LEU A 132 -11.53 -2.49 -9.93
C LEU A 132 -10.87 -3.63 -9.15
N GLN A 133 -10.08 -4.43 -9.83
CA GLN A 133 -9.32 -5.53 -9.25
C GLN A 133 -7.89 -5.06 -8.94
N ILE A 134 -7.30 -5.62 -7.88
CA ILE A 134 -5.88 -5.43 -7.60
C ILE A 134 -5.10 -6.36 -8.53
N GLY A 135 -4.10 -5.84 -9.20
CA GLY A 135 -3.19 -6.57 -10.08
C GLY A 135 -1.83 -6.81 -9.41
N ASP A 136 -0.86 -7.24 -10.19
CA ASP A 136 0.49 -7.56 -9.72
C ASP A 136 1.40 -6.33 -9.63
N LEU A 137 2.57 -6.52 -8.95
CA LEU A 137 3.65 -5.53 -8.96
C LEU A 137 4.12 -5.27 -10.40
N PRO A 138 4.09 -4.01 -10.88
CA PRO A 138 4.56 -3.71 -12.23
C PRO A 138 6.08 -3.90 -12.37
N SER A 139 6.54 -3.99 -13.60
CA SER A 139 7.96 -4.02 -13.93
C SER A 139 8.51 -2.62 -14.24
N LEU A 140 9.84 -2.48 -14.17
CA LEU A 140 10.49 -1.25 -14.64
C LEU A 140 10.16 -1.01 -16.12
N ARG A 141 9.87 0.24 -16.48
CA ARG A 141 9.48 0.73 -17.82
C ARG A 141 8.05 0.33 -18.21
N ASP A 142 7.26 -0.29 -17.34
CA ASP A 142 5.84 -0.46 -17.62
C ASP A 142 5.14 0.89 -17.71
N ARG A 143 4.25 1.01 -18.67
CA ARG A 143 3.35 2.15 -18.78
C ARG A 143 2.16 1.94 -17.87
N VAL A 144 1.84 2.97 -17.11
CA VAL A 144 0.72 3.00 -16.17
C VAL A 144 -0.07 4.28 -16.37
N VAL A 145 -1.30 4.29 -15.90
CA VAL A 145 -2.19 5.45 -15.98
C VAL A 145 -2.67 5.81 -14.58
N VAL A 146 -2.42 7.04 -14.17
CA VAL A 146 -2.86 7.60 -12.89
C VAL A 146 -4.20 8.29 -13.10
N TYR A 147 -5.20 7.91 -12.32
CA TYR A 147 -6.52 8.53 -12.32
C TYR A 147 -6.69 9.34 -11.03
N GLY A 148 -7.16 10.58 -11.12
CA GLY A 148 -7.40 11.38 -9.93
C GLY A 148 -7.99 12.75 -10.23
N PHE A 149 -8.34 13.48 -9.18
CA PHE A 149 -8.90 14.84 -9.26
C PHE A 149 -7.86 15.85 -8.76
N PRO A 150 -7.23 16.63 -9.64
CA PRO A 150 -6.25 17.63 -9.23
C PRO A 150 -6.82 18.58 -8.17
N ALA A 151 -5.96 19.14 -7.33
CA ALA A 151 -6.36 20.09 -6.30
C ALA A 151 -7.09 21.30 -6.92
N GLY A 152 -8.30 21.58 -6.42
CA GLY A 152 -9.17 22.64 -6.98
C GLY A 152 -9.86 22.28 -8.30
N GLY A 153 -9.57 21.10 -8.92
CA GLY A 153 -10.24 20.62 -10.12
C GLY A 153 -11.51 19.84 -9.82
N GLU A 154 -12.52 19.94 -10.67
CA GLU A 154 -13.76 19.15 -10.59
C GLU A 154 -13.78 17.99 -11.58
N GLU A 155 -12.99 18.09 -12.63
CA GLU A 155 -12.86 17.10 -13.69
C GLU A 155 -11.83 16.02 -13.34
N LEU A 156 -12.08 14.80 -13.77
CA LEU A 156 -11.14 13.68 -13.66
C LEU A 156 -9.93 13.94 -14.57
N ALA A 157 -8.74 13.86 -13.99
CA ALA A 157 -7.48 13.86 -14.73
C ALA A 157 -6.99 12.43 -14.95
N ILE A 158 -6.48 12.17 -16.14
CA ILE A 158 -5.92 10.89 -16.56
C ILE A 158 -4.49 11.18 -17.04
N THR A 159 -3.50 10.70 -16.30
CA THR A 159 -2.08 10.99 -16.55
C THR A 159 -1.34 9.69 -16.88
N GLU A 160 -0.74 9.63 -18.07
CA GLU A 160 0.16 8.52 -18.39
C GLU A 160 1.52 8.72 -17.71
N ALA A 161 2.10 7.63 -17.23
CA ALA A 161 3.40 7.59 -16.59
C ALA A 161 4.14 6.27 -16.89
N VAL A 162 5.43 6.25 -16.60
CA VAL A 162 6.28 5.07 -16.70
C VAL A 162 6.89 4.77 -15.35
N VAL A 163 6.88 3.50 -14.95
CA VAL A 163 7.55 3.04 -13.73
C VAL A 163 9.07 3.16 -13.91
N SER A 164 9.68 4.10 -13.22
CA SER A 164 11.10 4.43 -13.34
C SER A 164 11.98 3.72 -12.32
N ARG A 165 11.45 3.42 -11.12
CA ARG A 165 12.19 2.78 -10.03
C ARG A 165 11.24 1.99 -9.12
N ILE A 166 11.70 0.87 -8.56
CA ILE A 166 10.96 0.06 -7.58
C ILE A 166 11.95 -0.32 -6.48
N GLU A 167 11.82 0.30 -5.33
CA GLU A 167 12.68 0.08 -4.16
C GLU A 167 12.02 0.62 -2.89
N HIS A 168 12.66 0.40 -1.74
CA HIS A 168 12.24 1.07 -0.50
C HIS A 168 12.53 2.57 -0.59
N GLN A 169 11.48 3.36 -0.40
CA GLN A 169 11.52 4.82 -0.40
C GLN A 169 10.89 5.35 0.89
N PHE A 170 11.24 6.58 1.22
CA PHE A 170 10.67 7.29 2.35
C PHE A 170 9.24 7.74 2.05
N TYR A 171 8.29 7.29 2.85
CA TYR A 171 6.89 7.73 2.80
C TYR A 171 6.74 8.98 3.67
N GLU A 172 6.37 10.10 3.05
CA GLU A 172 6.23 11.38 3.74
C GLU A 172 5.19 11.35 4.85
N HIS A 173 4.11 10.60 4.66
CA HIS A 173 3.02 10.52 5.62
C HIS A 173 3.45 9.79 6.90
N SER A 174 4.03 8.61 6.77
CA SER A 174 4.41 7.76 7.92
C SER A 174 5.81 8.01 8.44
N GLN A 175 6.67 8.66 7.64
CA GLN A 175 8.09 8.82 7.87
C GLN A 175 8.85 7.48 7.96
N GLU A 176 8.32 6.47 7.28
CA GLU A 176 8.92 5.13 7.22
C GLU A 176 9.42 4.80 5.81
N TYR A 177 10.31 3.81 5.74
CA TYR A 177 10.81 3.30 4.48
C TYR A 177 10.05 2.05 4.09
N LEU A 178 9.26 2.12 3.02
CA LEU A 178 8.47 1.02 2.47
C LEU A 178 8.73 0.84 0.97
N LEU A 179 8.35 -0.31 0.45
CA LEU A 179 8.39 -0.54 -1.00
C LEU A 179 7.51 0.49 -1.70
N ALA A 180 8.07 1.18 -2.67
CA ALA A 180 7.35 2.12 -3.53
C ALA A 180 7.75 1.95 -4.99
N CYS A 181 6.85 2.35 -5.89
CA CYS A 181 7.18 2.51 -7.29
C CYS A 181 7.20 4.01 -7.62
N GLN A 182 8.33 4.47 -8.15
CA GLN A 182 8.49 5.84 -8.63
C GLN A 182 8.00 5.94 -10.08
N LEU A 183 7.30 7.03 -10.37
CA LEU A 183 6.75 7.34 -11.68
C LEU A 183 7.48 8.56 -12.27
N ASP A 184 7.62 8.60 -13.59
CA ASP A 184 8.25 9.70 -14.31
C ASP A 184 7.33 10.91 -14.53
N ALA A 185 6.13 10.90 -13.94
CA ALA A 185 5.17 11.98 -13.97
C ALA A 185 4.96 12.56 -12.57
N ALA A 186 4.82 13.87 -12.46
CA ALA A 186 4.39 14.52 -11.23
C ALA A 186 2.92 14.18 -10.92
N ILE A 187 2.62 13.90 -9.66
CA ILE A 187 1.27 13.65 -9.17
C ILE A 187 0.80 14.85 -8.35
N ASP A 188 -0.32 15.42 -8.75
CA ASP A 188 -0.94 16.54 -8.02
C ASP A 188 -1.51 16.05 -6.67
N PRO A 189 -1.41 16.82 -5.58
CA PRO A 189 -1.92 16.43 -4.26
C PRO A 189 -3.39 16.00 -4.24
N GLY A 190 -4.25 16.59 -5.08
CA GLY A 190 -5.65 16.16 -5.21
C GLY A 190 -5.82 14.78 -5.85
N SER A 191 -4.80 14.26 -6.53
CA SER A 191 -4.78 12.92 -7.08
C SER A 191 -4.27 11.84 -6.10
N TYR A 192 -3.79 12.23 -4.90
CA TYR A 192 -3.39 11.25 -3.89
C TYR A 192 -4.58 10.38 -3.48
N GLY A 193 -4.32 9.09 -3.34
CA GLY A 193 -5.33 8.07 -3.11
C GLY A 193 -5.97 7.52 -4.40
N GLY A 194 -5.75 8.16 -5.54
CA GLY A 194 -6.23 7.70 -6.84
C GLY A 194 -5.51 6.43 -7.29
N PRO A 195 -6.19 5.54 -8.05
CA PRO A 195 -5.56 4.32 -8.53
C PRO A 195 -4.56 4.59 -9.64
N VAL A 196 -3.50 3.80 -9.63
CA VAL A 196 -2.56 3.66 -10.75
C VAL A 196 -2.89 2.36 -11.46
N ILE A 197 -3.27 2.44 -12.73
CA ILE A 197 -3.85 1.35 -13.50
C ILE A 197 -2.88 0.86 -14.58
N ARG A 198 -2.80 -0.45 -14.73
CA ARG A 198 -2.13 -1.15 -15.84
C ARG A 198 -3.01 -2.30 -16.30
N ASN A 199 -3.28 -2.39 -17.60
CA ASN A 199 -4.12 -3.44 -18.20
C ASN A 199 -5.52 -3.57 -17.59
N GLY A 200 -6.09 -2.49 -17.03
CA GLY A 200 -7.39 -2.49 -16.37
C GLY A 200 -7.40 -2.87 -14.90
N GLU A 201 -6.23 -3.15 -14.29
CA GLU A 201 -6.07 -3.54 -12.89
C GLU A 201 -5.29 -2.48 -12.11
N ILE A 202 -5.55 -2.37 -10.81
CA ILE A 202 -4.85 -1.48 -9.89
C ILE A 202 -3.47 -2.08 -9.60
N VAL A 203 -2.40 -1.42 -10.05
CA VAL A 203 -1.01 -1.79 -9.72
C VAL A 203 -0.42 -0.93 -8.61
N GLY A 204 -1.15 0.08 -8.17
CA GLY A 204 -0.79 0.92 -7.04
C GLY A 204 -1.80 2.01 -6.72
N VAL A 205 -1.55 2.71 -5.62
CA VAL A 205 -2.27 3.92 -5.18
C VAL A 205 -1.31 5.10 -5.19
N ALA A 206 -1.71 6.19 -5.82
CA ALA A 206 -0.90 7.40 -5.95
C ALA A 206 -0.69 8.08 -4.59
N ILE A 207 0.55 8.41 -4.26
CA ILE A 207 0.95 9.08 -3.02
C ILE A 207 1.96 10.20 -3.30
N GLN A 208 2.25 10.98 -2.27
CA GLN A 208 3.31 11.97 -2.31
C GLN A 208 4.66 11.30 -2.48
N ALA A 209 5.48 11.78 -3.41
CA ALA A 209 6.90 11.47 -3.47
C ALA A 209 7.66 12.26 -2.38
N GLY A 210 8.90 11.82 -2.08
CA GLY A 210 9.75 12.46 -1.09
C GLY A 210 9.93 13.97 -1.28
N ARG A 211 10.32 14.67 -0.23
CA ARG A 211 10.39 16.15 -0.16
C ARG A 211 11.19 16.75 -1.32
N GLY A 212 10.54 17.65 -2.06
CA GLY A 212 11.17 18.49 -3.08
C GLY A 212 11.35 17.82 -4.45
N GLU A 213 10.82 16.63 -4.66
CA GLU A 213 10.85 15.96 -5.96
C GLU A 213 9.54 16.20 -6.73
N SER A 214 9.67 16.68 -7.97
CA SER A 214 8.53 16.77 -8.92
C SER A 214 8.27 15.43 -9.60
N ILE A 215 8.30 14.34 -8.82
CA ILE A 215 8.21 12.96 -9.28
C ILE A 215 7.07 12.32 -8.52
N GLY A 216 6.26 11.52 -9.21
CA GLY A 216 5.18 10.77 -8.57
C GLY A 216 5.69 9.49 -7.91
N ALA A 217 4.98 9.03 -6.90
CA ALA A 217 5.17 7.73 -6.30
C ALA A 217 3.83 7.02 -6.11
N MET A 218 3.85 5.70 -5.98
CA MET A 218 2.68 4.92 -5.62
C MET A 218 3.03 3.85 -4.60
N VAL A 219 2.07 3.57 -3.73
CA VAL A 219 2.01 2.35 -2.93
C VAL A 219 1.74 1.20 -3.89
N PRO A 220 2.62 0.19 -4.02
CA PRO A 220 2.42 -0.88 -4.99
C PRO A 220 1.42 -1.93 -4.54
N ALA A 221 0.85 -2.67 -5.50
CA ALA A 221 -0.17 -3.69 -5.30
C ALA A 221 0.11 -4.68 -4.14
N PRO A 222 1.33 -5.22 -3.93
CA PRO A 222 1.59 -6.13 -2.81
C PRO A 222 1.33 -5.52 -1.42
N LEU A 223 1.56 -4.21 -1.23
CA LEU A 223 1.23 -3.54 0.03
C LEU A 223 -0.28 -3.31 0.17
N ILE A 224 -0.98 -3.08 -0.95
CA ILE A 224 -2.44 -2.98 -0.96
C ILE A 224 -3.06 -4.32 -0.58
N GLU A 225 -2.60 -5.43 -1.18
CA GLU A 225 -3.08 -6.78 -0.87
C GLU A 225 -2.81 -7.14 0.59
N ARG A 226 -1.60 -6.84 1.09
CA ARG A 226 -1.27 -7.04 2.50
C ARG A 226 -2.22 -6.28 3.42
N PHE A 227 -2.47 -4.98 3.14
CA PHE A 227 -3.41 -4.17 3.92
C PHE A 227 -4.83 -4.74 3.88
N LEU A 228 -5.30 -5.15 2.70
CA LEU A 228 -6.64 -5.74 2.54
C LEU A 228 -6.77 -7.07 3.29
N SER A 229 -5.72 -7.89 3.31
CA SER A 229 -5.67 -9.16 4.06
C SER A 229 -5.62 -8.92 5.56
N ASP A 230 -4.87 -7.91 6.04
CA ASP A 230 -4.79 -7.56 7.46
C ASP A 230 -6.17 -7.17 8.04
N ILE A 231 -6.97 -6.44 7.26
CA ILE A 231 -8.29 -5.98 7.71
C ILE A 231 -9.45 -6.96 7.46
N GLU A 232 -9.21 -8.19 7.02
CA GLU A 232 -10.28 -9.16 6.73
C GLU A 232 -11.10 -9.53 7.98
N ASP A 233 -10.48 -9.55 9.15
CA ASP A 233 -11.14 -9.78 10.43
C ASP A 233 -11.83 -8.53 11.01
N GLY A 234 -11.67 -7.38 10.34
CA GLY A 234 -12.24 -6.07 10.71
C GLY A 234 -11.33 -5.19 11.55
N THR A 235 -10.09 -5.63 11.83
CA THR A 235 -9.08 -4.88 12.59
C THR A 235 -7.83 -4.71 11.74
N TYR A 236 -7.18 -3.56 11.82
CA TYR A 236 -5.86 -3.36 11.26
C TYR A 236 -4.82 -3.54 12.37
N ASP A 237 -4.00 -4.59 12.29
CA ASP A 237 -2.98 -4.90 13.28
C ASP A 237 -1.65 -4.17 13.03
N GLY A 238 -1.41 -3.75 11.79
CA GLY A 238 -0.24 -2.98 11.39
C GLY A 238 0.95 -3.82 10.93
N MET A 239 2.04 -3.13 10.56
CA MET A 239 3.25 -3.77 10.08
C MET A 239 4.15 -4.17 11.24
N PRO A 240 4.61 -5.45 11.30
CA PRO A 240 5.49 -5.90 12.36
C PRO A 240 6.89 -5.29 12.26
N GLY A 241 7.61 -5.33 13.38
CA GLY A 241 9.01 -4.96 13.45
C GLY A 241 9.82 -5.93 14.29
N ILE A 242 11.08 -6.16 13.93
CA ILE A 242 12.01 -6.98 14.72
C ILE A 242 12.47 -6.22 15.97
N GLY A 243 12.67 -4.91 15.84
CA GLY A 243 13.16 -4.05 16.93
C GLY A 243 14.67 -4.07 17.10
N ILE A 244 15.40 -3.97 16.03
CA ILE A 244 16.86 -3.89 16.00
C ILE A 244 17.33 -2.59 15.33
N VAL A 245 18.49 -2.11 15.78
CA VAL A 245 19.29 -1.13 15.06
C VAL A 245 20.50 -1.86 14.50
N TRP A 246 20.71 -1.78 13.21
CA TRP A 246 21.71 -2.54 12.49
C TRP A 246 22.63 -1.65 11.66
N GLN A 247 23.74 -2.20 11.20
CA GLN A 247 24.65 -1.57 10.24
C GLN A 247 25.15 -2.55 9.19
N ARG A 248 25.63 -1.99 8.08
CA ARG A 248 26.21 -2.72 6.96
C ARG A 248 27.53 -3.39 7.34
N MET A 249 27.82 -4.53 6.70
CA MET A 249 29.03 -5.35 6.89
C MET A 249 29.95 -5.35 5.67
N GLU A 250 29.92 -4.31 4.85
CA GLU A 250 30.75 -4.21 3.63
C GLU A 250 32.27 -4.12 3.94
N ASN A 251 32.64 -3.57 5.11
CA ASN A 251 34.02 -3.43 5.53
C ASN A 251 34.64 -4.80 5.92
N PRO A 252 35.73 -5.26 5.22
CA PRO A 252 36.38 -6.54 5.53
C PRO A 252 36.93 -6.64 6.96
N ASP A 253 37.49 -5.55 7.52
CA ASP A 253 38.03 -5.55 8.88
C ASP A 253 36.92 -5.71 9.91
N LEU A 254 35.73 -5.15 9.64
CA LEU A 254 34.56 -5.34 10.47
C LEU A 254 34.11 -6.81 10.45
N ARG A 255 34.03 -7.44 9.28
CA ARG A 255 33.72 -8.87 9.14
C ARG A 255 34.72 -9.74 9.88
N ALA A 256 36.03 -9.46 9.73
CA ALA A 256 37.08 -10.18 10.43
C ALA A 256 36.96 -10.05 11.96
N ARG A 257 36.61 -8.87 12.49
CA ARG A 257 36.36 -8.63 13.91
C ARG A 257 35.26 -9.53 14.48
N PHE A 258 34.20 -9.75 13.72
CA PHE A 258 33.08 -10.60 14.09
C PHE A 258 33.25 -12.06 13.63
N LYS A 259 34.46 -12.44 13.20
CA LYS A 259 34.84 -13.80 12.76
C LYS A 259 33.94 -14.33 11.62
N MET A 260 33.47 -13.43 10.77
CA MET A 260 32.67 -13.74 9.61
C MET A 260 33.61 -14.15 8.47
N SER A 261 33.39 -15.33 7.89
CA SER A 261 34.16 -15.79 6.72
C SER A 261 33.85 -14.98 5.47
N GLU A 262 34.73 -15.02 4.47
CA GLU A 262 34.55 -14.26 3.22
C GLU A 262 33.33 -14.69 2.40
N GLU A 263 32.84 -15.92 2.60
CA GLU A 263 31.72 -16.52 1.89
C GLU A 263 30.36 -16.10 2.49
N LEU A 264 30.35 -15.61 3.73
CA LEU A 264 29.15 -15.18 4.42
C LEU A 264 28.83 -13.73 4.11
N THR A 265 27.54 -13.42 4.00
CA THR A 265 27.01 -12.06 3.93
C THR A 265 26.01 -11.82 5.04
N GLY A 266 25.76 -10.56 5.41
CA GLY A 266 24.81 -10.23 6.46
C GLY A 266 24.93 -8.81 6.99
N ILE A 267 24.18 -8.51 8.04
CA ILE A 267 24.11 -7.22 8.71
C ILE A 267 24.40 -7.37 10.21
N LEU A 268 25.11 -6.39 10.79
CA LEU A 268 25.49 -6.39 12.21
C LEU A 268 24.41 -5.72 13.06
N ILE A 269 24.00 -6.36 14.13
CA ILE A 269 23.12 -5.76 15.14
C ILE A 269 23.96 -4.86 16.06
N ASN A 270 23.62 -3.58 16.09
CA ASN A 270 24.22 -2.59 17.00
C ASN A 270 23.45 -2.46 18.30
N LYS A 271 22.13 -2.58 18.24
CA LYS A 271 21.24 -2.43 19.39
C LYS A 271 19.97 -3.25 19.19
N VAL A 272 19.47 -3.81 20.28
CA VAL A 272 18.13 -4.37 20.38
C VAL A 272 17.27 -3.39 21.16
N LEU A 273 16.07 -3.09 20.66
CA LEU A 273 15.17 -2.14 21.27
C LEU A 273 14.40 -2.80 22.44
N PRO A 274 14.29 -2.17 23.61
CA PRO A 274 13.51 -2.70 24.72
C PRO A 274 12.04 -2.89 24.35
N GLY A 275 11.44 -3.98 24.81
CA GLY A 275 10.05 -4.34 24.57
C GLY A 275 9.77 -4.86 23.15
N SER A 276 10.82 -5.04 22.33
CA SER A 276 10.70 -5.56 20.96
C SER A 276 10.63 -7.10 20.94
N PRO A 277 10.18 -7.70 19.82
CA PRO A 277 10.24 -9.15 19.65
C PRO A 277 11.65 -9.75 19.72
N ALA A 278 12.68 -8.96 19.42
CA ALA A 278 14.08 -9.39 19.46
C ALA A 278 14.69 -9.36 20.88
N GLU A 279 14.03 -8.72 21.87
CA GLU A 279 14.54 -8.63 23.24
C GLU A 279 14.72 -10.03 23.83
N ASP A 280 15.82 -10.26 24.52
CA ASP A 280 16.25 -11.54 25.10
C ASP A 280 16.61 -12.64 24.08
N LEU A 281 16.36 -12.47 22.78
CA LEU A 281 16.67 -13.42 21.73
C LEU A 281 17.94 -13.04 20.96
N LEU A 282 18.07 -11.77 20.63
CA LEU A 282 19.21 -11.19 19.92
C LEU A 282 20.02 -10.27 20.83
N GLN A 283 21.28 -10.05 20.46
CA GLN A 283 22.16 -9.14 21.21
C GLN A 283 23.03 -8.30 20.27
N PRO A 284 23.52 -7.13 20.72
CA PRO A 284 24.53 -6.38 19.98
C PRO A 284 25.77 -7.25 19.69
N GLY A 285 26.19 -7.26 18.45
CA GLY A 285 27.29 -8.10 17.97
C GLY A 285 26.87 -9.35 17.19
N ASP A 286 25.59 -9.72 17.23
CA ASP A 286 25.06 -10.74 16.33
C ASP A 286 25.07 -10.21 14.89
N VAL A 287 25.38 -11.08 13.92
CA VAL A 287 25.26 -10.80 12.48
C VAL A 287 24.09 -11.60 11.94
N ILE A 288 23.08 -10.94 11.41
CA ILE A 288 21.96 -11.64 10.72
C ILE A 288 22.42 -11.97 9.30
N LEU A 289 22.46 -13.26 8.97
CA LEU A 289 22.86 -13.78 7.68
C LEU A 289 21.67 -13.98 6.74
N ALA A 290 20.55 -14.46 7.28
CA ALA A 290 19.33 -14.70 6.51
C ALA A 290 18.09 -14.56 7.39
N LEU A 291 16.94 -14.30 6.73
CA LEU A 291 15.60 -14.37 7.30
C LEU A 291 14.81 -15.40 6.50
N ASP A 292 14.29 -16.40 7.19
CA ASP A 292 13.76 -17.62 6.57
C ASP A 292 14.77 -18.15 5.53
N ASP A 293 14.34 -18.45 4.32
CA ASP A 293 15.22 -18.95 3.24
C ASP A 293 15.95 -17.85 2.45
N THR A 294 15.88 -16.58 2.87
CA THR A 294 16.42 -15.44 2.09
C THR A 294 17.69 -14.88 2.73
N ASN A 295 18.82 -15.03 2.02
CA ASN A 295 20.09 -14.44 2.44
C ASN A 295 20.08 -12.91 2.37
N ILE A 296 20.72 -12.28 3.35
CA ILE A 296 20.90 -10.83 3.42
C ILE A 296 22.34 -10.51 3.02
N GLU A 297 22.50 -9.55 2.11
CA GLU A 297 23.81 -9.08 1.69
C GLU A 297 24.45 -8.15 2.71
N ASN A 298 25.75 -7.89 2.55
CA ASN A 298 26.53 -7.03 3.46
C ASN A 298 26.07 -5.57 3.48
N ASP A 299 25.33 -5.13 2.47
CA ASP A 299 24.70 -3.80 2.39
C ASP A 299 23.28 -3.77 2.97
N GLY A 300 22.75 -4.92 3.43
CA GLY A 300 21.39 -5.09 3.95
C GLY A 300 20.35 -5.29 2.87
N SER A 301 20.74 -5.51 1.62
CA SER A 301 19.80 -5.77 0.53
C SER A 301 19.55 -7.27 0.34
N ILE A 302 18.40 -7.56 -0.27
CA ILE A 302 17.98 -8.89 -0.70
C ILE A 302 17.60 -8.86 -2.18
N GLU A 303 17.63 -9.98 -2.86
CA GLU A 303 16.97 -10.12 -4.15
C GLU A 303 15.50 -10.45 -3.90
N PHE A 304 14.57 -9.57 -4.35
CA PHE A 304 13.14 -9.76 -4.19
C PHE A 304 12.42 -10.06 -5.52
N ARG A 305 13.14 -9.89 -6.63
CA ARG A 305 12.71 -10.25 -7.99
C ARG A 305 13.96 -10.43 -8.87
N PRO A 306 13.89 -11.14 -10.01
CA PRO A 306 15.04 -11.35 -10.89
C PRO A 306 15.72 -10.03 -11.28
N GLY A 307 16.98 -9.86 -10.84
CA GLY A 307 17.77 -8.64 -11.08
C GLY A 307 17.31 -7.39 -10.32
N GLY A 308 16.35 -7.51 -9.40
CA GLY A 308 15.86 -6.43 -8.54
C GLY A 308 16.23 -6.66 -7.08
N ARG A 309 16.87 -5.66 -6.45
CA ARG A 309 17.27 -5.69 -5.05
C ARG A 309 16.51 -4.65 -4.25
N THR A 310 16.23 -4.97 -2.98
CA THR A 310 15.61 -4.04 -2.04
C THR A 310 16.12 -4.29 -0.62
N SER A 311 15.72 -3.49 0.37
CA SER A 311 16.06 -3.71 1.77
C SER A 311 15.49 -5.03 2.28
N PHE A 312 16.21 -5.73 3.18
CA PHE A 312 15.71 -6.92 3.87
C PHE A 312 14.45 -6.63 4.71
N SER A 313 14.21 -5.36 5.07
CA SER A 313 12.98 -4.94 5.75
C SER A 313 11.71 -5.32 4.98
N HIS A 314 11.82 -5.50 3.66
CA HIS A 314 10.72 -5.99 2.81
C HIS A 314 10.19 -7.35 3.29
N LEU A 315 11.06 -8.26 3.72
CA LEU A 315 10.66 -9.57 4.24
C LEU A 315 9.84 -9.44 5.52
N VAL A 316 10.24 -8.51 6.40
CA VAL A 316 9.53 -8.24 7.67
C VAL A 316 8.18 -7.57 7.42
N GLN A 317 8.16 -6.56 6.55
CA GLN A 317 6.96 -5.77 6.21
C GLN A 317 5.89 -6.58 5.48
N GLY A 318 6.27 -7.68 4.84
CA GLY A 318 5.35 -8.64 4.24
C GLY A 318 4.68 -9.61 5.23
N LYS A 319 5.13 -9.65 6.48
CA LYS A 319 4.57 -10.52 7.54
C LYS A 319 3.43 -9.85 8.29
N PHE A 320 2.72 -10.64 9.11
CA PHE A 320 1.64 -10.18 9.98
C PHE A 320 2.03 -10.27 11.46
N ILE A 321 1.32 -9.55 12.31
CA ILE A 321 1.42 -9.75 13.76
C ILE A 321 0.96 -11.19 14.08
N GLY A 322 1.76 -11.89 14.88
CA GLY A 322 1.56 -13.30 15.19
C GLY A 322 2.44 -14.25 14.38
N ASP A 323 2.92 -13.85 13.21
CA ASP A 323 3.83 -14.66 12.40
C ASP A 323 5.13 -14.94 13.13
N VAL A 324 5.69 -16.14 12.86
CA VAL A 324 7.01 -16.57 13.33
C VAL A 324 7.97 -16.60 12.15
N VAL A 325 9.16 -16.04 12.34
CA VAL A 325 10.24 -16.07 11.34
C VAL A 325 11.49 -16.69 11.95
N GLN A 326 12.29 -17.36 11.11
CA GLN A 326 13.58 -17.91 11.49
C GLN A 326 14.70 -16.95 11.04
N LEU A 327 15.53 -16.51 11.98
CA LEU A 327 16.77 -15.78 11.69
C LEU A 327 17.95 -16.74 11.78
N HIS A 328 18.75 -16.78 10.72
CA HIS A 328 20.05 -17.41 10.72
C HIS A 328 21.09 -16.35 11.12
N ILE A 329 21.76 -16.53 12.22
CA ILE A 329 22.70 -15.56 12.76
C ILE A 329 24.10 -16.12 12.94
N LEU A 330 25.09 -15.23 13.00
CA LEU A 330 26.43 -15.54 13.47
C LEU A 330 26.63 -14.85 14.80
N ARG A 331 26.80 -15.64 15.88
CA ARG A 331 27.08 -15.15 17.24
C ARG A 331 28.45 -15.59 17.66
N ASP A 332 29.35 -14.66 17.97
CA ASP A 332 30.75 -14.94 18.33
C ASP A 332 31.52 -15.78 17.28
N GLY A 333 31.13 -15.71 16.02
CA GLY A 333 31.69 -16.51 14.92
C GLY A 333 31.11 -17.93 14.82
N GLN A 334 30.04 -18.24 15.54
CA GLN A 334 29.35 -19.52 15.47
C GLN A 334 27.95 -19.31 14.87
N PRO A 335 27.58 -20.09 13.85
CA PRO A 335 26.21 -20.06 13.31
C PRO A 335 25.20 -20.53 14.37
N SER A 336 24.04 -19.88 14.40
CA SER A 336 22.93 -20.22 15.29
C SER A 336 21.61 -19.78 14.64
N ASP A 337 20.54 -20.46 14.99
CA ASP A 337 19.18 -20.12 14.56
C ASP A 337 18.37 -19.55 15.70
N VAL A 338 17.60 -18.51 15.40
CA VAL A 338 16.73 -17.83 16.36
C VAL A 338 15.35 -17.67 15.76
N GLU A 339 14.32 -18.16 16.44
CA GLU A 339 12.93 -17.93 16.06
C GLU A 339 12.42 -16.66 16.73
N ILE A 340 11.78 -15.78 15.95
CA ILE A 340 11.15 -14.56 16.43
C ILE A 340 9.68 -14.56 16.05
N GLN A 341 8.80 -14.44 17.05
CA GLN A 341 7.40 -14.18 16.83
C GLN A 341 7.13 -12.67 16.84
N PHE A 342 6.48 -12.16 15.79
CA PHE A 342 6.09 -10.75 15.74
C PHE A 342 4.90 -10.48 16.66
N THR A 343 5.14 -9.78 17.76
CA THR A 343 4.12 -9.49 18.78
C THR A 343 3.66 -8.04 18.77
N LYS A 344 4.38 -7.16 18.06
CA LYS A 344 4.12 -5.71 18.01
C LYS A 344 4.54 -5.12 16.68
N THR A 345 3.90 -4.02 16.32
CA THR A 345 4.35 -3.17 15.21
C THR A 345 5.67 -2.47 15.56
N LEU A 346 6.36 -1.95 14.55
CA LEU A 346 7.57 -1.14 14.76
C LEU A 346 7.30 0.04 15.69
N ALA A 347 6.20 0.76 15.49
CA ALA A 347 5.80 1.88 16.35
C ALA A 347 5.54 1.47 17.81
N GLY A 348 5.15 0.21 18.05
CA GLY A 348 4.75 -0.30 19.38
C GLY A 348 5.89 -0.43 20.40
N PHE A 349 7.16 -0.30 20.00
CA PHE A 349 8.35 -0.32 20.88
C PHE A 349 9.28 0.88 20.71
N LEU A 350 8.88 1.89 19.94
CA LEU A 350 9.61 3.15 19.87
C LEU A 350 9.41 3.96 21.17
N LEU A 351 10.50 4.43 21.76
CA LEU A 351 10.43 5.27 22.97
C LEU A 351 9.75 6.62 22.71
N VAL A 352 10.01 7.21 21.55
CA VAL A 352 9.34 8.39 21.04
C VAL A 352 8.55 7.94 19.83
N PRO A 353 7.20 7.90 19.90
CA PRO A 353 6.38 7.51 18.76
C PRO A 353 6.61 8.43 17.56
N ASN A 354 6.53 7.86 16.35
CA ASN A 354 6.46 8.61 15.11
C ASN A 354 5.25 9.57 15.11
N GLU A 355 5.09 10.37 14.07
CA GLU A 355 3.92 11.23 13.91
C GLU A 355 2.64 10.39 14.03
N GLN A 356 1.76 10.82 14.95
CA GLN A 356 0.51 10.16 15.24
C GLN A 356 -0.64 10.94 14.58
N PHE A 357 -1.54 10.21 13.94
CA PHE A 357 -2.77 10.72 13.33
C PHE A 357 -3.97 10.12 14.05
N ASP A 358 -5.13 10.77 13.94
CA ASP A 358 -6.40 10.31 14.53
C ASP A 358 -6.35 10.13 16.07
N VAL A 359 -5.37 10.76 16.73
CA VAL A 359 -5.12 10.64 18.17
C VAL A 359 -5.12 12.01 18.83
N VAL A 360 -5.90 12.17 19.91
CA VAL A 360 -5.88 13.37 20.74
C VAL A 360 -4.69 13.27 21.72
N PRO A 361 -3.85 14.33 21.86
CA PRO A 361 -2.73 14.33 22.78
C PRO A 361 -3.16 14.02 24.22
N ARG A 362 -2.40 13.20 24.92
CA ARG A 362 -2.55 13.01 26.35
C ARG A 362 -1.78 14.10 27.08
N TYR A 363 -2.39 14.72 28.09
CA TYR A 363 -1.72 15.73 28.89
C TYR A 363 -2.19 15.72 30.34
N ALA A 364 -1.40 16.32 31.23
CA ALA A 364 -1.77 16.60 32.61
C ALA A 364 -1.34 18.02 32.98
N ILE A 365 -2.18 18.72 33.75
CA ILE A 365 -1.86 20.05 34.27
C ILE A 365 -1.63 19.94 35.81
N VAL A 366 -0.43 20.25 36.24
CA VAL A 366 -0.04 20.20 37.67
C VAL A 366 0.64 21.49 38.04
N GLY A 367 0.06 22.23 38.97
CA GLY A 367 0.64 23.49 39.45
C GLY A 367 0.82 24.57 38.39
N GLY A 368 0.01 24.55 37.35
CA GLY A 368 0.10 25.47 36.19
C GLY A 368 1.10 25.05 35.10
N LEU A 369 1.77 23.91 35.29
CA LEU A 369 2.63 23.30 34.25
C LEU A 369 1.88 22.25 33.50
N VAL A 370 2.11 22.18 32.18
CA VAL A 370 1.55 21.16 31.28
C VAL A 370 2.60 20.08 31.06
N PHE A 371 2.20 18.84 31.22
CA PHE A 371 3.02 17.66 30.99
C PHE A 371 2.37 16.82 29.88
N GLU A 372 3.15 16.45 28.88
CA GLU A 372 2.76 15.60 27.75
C GLU A 372 3.79 14.50 27.50
N PRO A 373 3.39 13.33 26.99
CA PRO A 373 4.33 12.37 26.43
C PRO A 373 5.10 12.99 25.27
N LEU A 374 6.40 12.74 25.20
CA LEU A 374 7.20 13.16 24.06
C LEU A 374 6.83 12.33 22.83
N THR A 375 6.35 13.00 21.80
CA THR A 375 6.00 12.41 20.48
C THR A 375 6.68 13.21 19.37
N LEU A 376 6.76 12.65 18.18
CA LEU A 376 7.29 13.39 17.03
C LEU A 376 6.43 14.60 16.69
N ASN A 377 5.10 14.50 16.85
CA ASN A 377 4.17 15.65 16.68
C ASN A 377 4.56 16.85 17.57
N LEU A 378 4.93 16.57 18.83
CA LEU A 378 5.38 17.62 19.76
C LEU A 378 6.76 18.15 19.35
N LEU A 379 7.69 17.29 18.96
CA LEU A 379 9.05 17.68 18.53
C LEU A 379 9.05 18.58 17.29
N GLN A 380 8.17 18.32 16.33
CA GLN A 380 8.04 19.11 15.10
C GLN A 380 7.66 20.58 15.34
N LEU A 381 7.11 20.92 16.51
CA LEU A 381 6.80 22.32 16.87
C LEU A 381 8.07 23.15 17.16
N TRP A 382 9.18 22.49 17.43
CA TRP A 382 10.43 23.15 17.85
C TRP A 382 11.53 23.12 16.76
N GLY A 383 11.24 22.54 15.58
CA GLY A 383 12.13 22.51 14.39
C GLY A 383 12.73 21.16 14.09
#